data_fac825f57f8fe806f6dbf0a00daa61d4
#
_entry.id   fac825f57f8fe806f6dbf0a00daa61d4
#
_cell.length_a   1.000
_cell.length_b   1.000
_cell.length_c   1.000
_cell.angle_alpha   90.00
_cell.angle_beta   90.00
_cell.angle_gamma   90.00
#
_symmetry.space_group_name_H-M   'P 1'
#
loop_
_entity.id
_entity.type
_entity.pdbx_description
1 polymer ?
#
loop_
_entity_poly.entity_id
_entity_poly.type
_entity_poly.pdbx_seq_one_letter_code
_entity_poly.pdbx_strand_id
1 'polypeptide(L)'
;QSGAGGWTTRMEGPAPRPGQLTLWAMQSVAHGADYISFFRWRTCTFSTEMYWHGILDYDNRDNRKLAEVKDFYNKLKCLDEVCGADYTAAFGVLKDYDNMWDTNVDVWHRRVEAQSSEEIFIASEIYHTPYNTLYLSEDTDIKELQKYPVLIYAHPVIMTGKRAALLKEYVANGGILIIGCRSGYKQENGKCV
;
A
#
# COMPACT_ATOMS: atom_id res chain seq x y z
N GLN A 1 5.06 -3.57 9.05
CA GLN A 1 6.17 -4.48 9.38
C GLN A 1 7.32 -4.28 8.40
N SER A 2 8.53 -4.03 8.90
CA SER A 2 9.71 -3.84 8.07
C SER A 2 10.65 -5.04 8.20
N GLY A 3 11.20 -5.52 7.09
CA GLY A 3 12.20 -6.58 7.09
C GLY A 3 13.56 -6.06 7.51
N ALA A 4 14.16 -6.65 8.53
CA ALA A 4 15.50 -6.29 8.97
C ALA A 4 16.61 -7.00 8.16
N GLY A 5 16.27 -7.94 7.36
CA GLY A 5 17.14 -8.66 6.43
C GLY A 5 16.65 -8.61 5.00
N GLY A 6 17.40 -9.19 4.09
CA GLY A 6 16.98 -9.32 2.71
C GLY A 6 15.66 -10.08 2.62
N TRP A 7 14.62 -9.38 2.25
CA TRP A 7 13.26 -9.91 2.16
C TRP A 7 12.92 -10.08 0.70
N THR A 8 13.23 -11.24 0.16
CA THR A 8 12.75 -11.61 -1.15
C THR A 8 12.11 -12.98 -1.09
N THR A 9 11.17 -13.24 -1.98
CA THR A 9 10.56 -14.55 -2.17
C THR A 9 11.57 -15.65 -2.56
N ARG A 10 12.83 -15.27 -2.86
CA ARG A 10 13.91 -16.17 -3.27
C ARG A 10 15.02 -16.31 -2.25
N MET A 11 14.86 -15.81 -1.01
CA MET A 11 15.84 -15.93 0.07
C MET A 11 17.26 -15.36 -0.20
N GLU A 12 17.51 -14.82 -1.39
CA GLU A 12 18.84 -14.38 -1.87
C GLU A 12 18.95 -12.86 -1.94
N GLY A 13 18.03 -12.14 -1.29
CA GLY A 13 18.07 -10.69 -1.29
C GLY A 13 19.28 -10.15 -0.52
N PRO A 14 19.94 -9.10 -1.00
CA PRO A 14 21.01 -8.46 -0.27
C PRO A 14 20.49 -7.89 1.05
N ALA A 15 21.34 -7.86 2.07
CA ALA A 15 21.05 -7.16 3.31
C ALA A 15 20.80 -5.67 3.03
N PRO A 16 19.91 -5.01 3.79
CA PRO A 16 19.66 -3.58 3.64
C PRO A 16 20.96 -2.78 3.72
N ARG A 17 21.11 -1.80 2.84
CA ARG A 17 22.25 -0.88 2.85
C ARG A 17 22.21 -0.01 4.12
N PRO A 18 23.35 0.56 4.54
CA PRO A 18 23.35 1.53 5.62
C PRO A 18 22.34 2.66 5.41
N GLY A 19 21.52 2.96 6.40
CA GLY A 19 20.45 3.96 6.35
C GLY A 19 19.13 3.47 5.74
N GLN A 20 19.10 2.35 5.07
CA GLN A 20 17.93 1.86 4.35
C GLN A 20 16.80 1.40 5.29
N LEU A 21 17.12 0.78 6.42
CA LEU A 21 16.11 0.41 7.43
C LEU A 21 15.42 1.66 8.01
N THR A 22 16.19 2.69 8.33
CA THR A 22 15.66 3.96 8.81
C THR A 22 14.79 4.62 7.73
N LEU A 23 15.25 4.65 6.47
CA LEU A 23 14.50 5.23 5.36
C LEU A 23 13.14 4.56 5.19
N TRP A 24 13.09 3.24 5.13
CA TRP A 24 11.83 2.49 4.96
C TRP A 24 10.86 2.71 6.12
N ALA A 25 11.38 2.70 7.35
CA ALA A 25 10.57 2.92 8.54
C ALA A 25 10.04 4.36 8.61
N MET A 26 10.87 5.36 8.32
CA MET A 26 10.46 6.77 8.30
C MET A 26 9.49 7.07 7.15
N GLN A 27 9.66 6.45 6.00
CA GLN A 27 8.69 6.55 4.90
C GLN A 27 7.32 6.01 5.35
N SER A 28 7.28 4.89 6.06
CA SER A 28 6.02 4.36 6.59
C SER A 28 5.37 5.32 7.59
N VAL A 29 6.14 5.96 8.47
CA VAL A 29 5.63 6.99 9.38
C VAL A 29 5.10 8.19 8.60
N ALA A 30 5.81 8.66 7.59
CA ALA A 30 5.38 9.78 6.75
C ALA A 30 4.07 9.50 5.99
N HIS A 31 3.75 8.22 5.75
CA HIS A 31 2.48 7.77 5.15
C HIS A 31 1.41 7.38 6.18
N GLY A 32 1.56 7.81 7.43
CA GLY A 32 0.54 7.65 8.47
C GLY A 32 0.59 6.32 9.24
N ALA A 33 1.73 5.62 9.24
CA ALA A 33 1.85 4.43 10.07
C ALA A 33 2.01 4.80 11.56
N ASP A 34 1.09 4.33 12.39
CA ASP A 34 1.11 4.53 13.85
C ASP A 34 2.00 3.52 14.58
N TYR A 35 2.38 2.45 13.91
CA TYR A 35 3.17 1.37 14.50
C TYR A 35 4.19 0.80 13.52
N ILE A 36 5.45 0.79 13.93
CA ILE A 36 6.55 0.17 13.17
C ILE A 36 7.08 -1.05 13.92
N SER A 37 7.09 -2.18 13.24
CA SER A 37 7.59 -3.45 13.74
C SER A 37 8.61 -4.03 12.77
N PHE A 38 9.75 -4.46 13.29
CA PHE A 38 10.76 -5.15 12.49
C PHE A 38 10.65 -6.65 12.65
N PHE A 39 10.53 -7.37 11.55
CA PHE A 39 10.67 -8.80 11.51
C PHE A 39 12.11 -9.13 11.13
N ARG A 40 12.86 -9.78 11.95
CA ARG A 40 12.62 -10.30 13.29
C ARG A 40 13.79 -9.90 14.18
N TRP A 41 13.69 -10.13 15.50
CA TRP A 41 14.76 -9.77 16.42
C TRP A 41 16.06 -10.50 16.11
N ARG A 42 16.03 -11.81 16.04
CA ARG A 42 17.21 -12.67 15.79
C ARG A 42 16.98 -13.56 14.57
N THR A 43 18.02 -13.75 13.77
CA THR A 43 18.03 -14.69 12.67
C THR A 43 17.85 -16.13 13.18
N CYS A 44 16.96 -16.88 12.56
CA CYS A 44 16.70 -18.27 12.90
C CYS A 44 17.92 -19.14 12.57
N THR A 45 18.31 -20.02 13.51
CA THR A 45 19.50 -20.87 13.35
C THR A 45 19.21 -22.25 12.78
N PHE A 46 17.93 -22.58 12.57
CA PHE A 46 17.50 -23.89 12.06
C PHE A 46 16.13 -23.78 11.37
N SER A 47 15.70 -24.85 10.72
CA SER A 47 14.41 -24.94 10.02
C SER A 47 14.37 -24.13 8.72
N THR A 48 13.20 -24.10 8.08
CA THR A 48 12.97 -23.45 6.77
C THR A 48 13.20 -21.95 6.77
N GLU A 49 13.12 -21.31 7.94
CA GLU A 49 13.32 -19.86 8.08
C GLU A 49 14.75 -19.46 8.44
N MET A 50 15.71 -20.39 8.39
CA MET A 50 17.10 -20.11 8.79
C MET A 50 17.79 -19.04 7.95
N TYR A 51 17.29 -18.76 6.73
CA TYR A 51 17.82 -17.72 5.85
C TYR A 51 17.06 -16.39 5.93
N TRP A 52 16.03 -16.30 6.77
CA TRP A 52 15.33 -15.05 7.01
C TRP A 52 16.01 -14.26 8.12
N HIS A 53 16.78 -13.29 7.68
CA HIS A 53 17.63 -12.51 8.56
C HIS A 53 16.84 -11.54 9.44
N GLY A 54 17.15 -11.57 10.74
CA GLY A 54 16.65 -10.62 11.72
C GLY A 54 17.53 -9.38 11.87
N ILE A 55 17.22 -8.58 12.89
CA ILE A 55 18.08 -7.47 13.33
C ILE A 55 19.45 -8.00 13.75
N LEU A 56 19.46 -9.04 14.60
CA LEU A 56 20.68 -9.74 14.99
C LEU A 56 20.96 -10.90 14.02
N ASP A 57 22.22 -11.13 13.73
CA ASP A 57 22.68 -12.25 12.92
C ASP A 57 22.72 -13.56 13.72
N TYR A 58 23.23 -14.64 13.13
CA TYR A 58 23.26 -15.98 13.75
C TYR A 58 24.05 -16.02 15.06
N ASP A 59 25.11 -15.21 15.17
CA ASP A 59 25.99 -15.13 16.34
C ASP A 59 25.40 -14.33 17.51
N ASN A 60 24.24 -13.69 17.29
CA ASN A 60 23.51 -12.90 18.29
C ASN A 60 24.32 -11.71 18.85
N ARG A 61 25.28 -11.19 18.09
CA ARG A 61 26.11 -10.04 18.47
C ARG A 61 25.53 -8.73 17.96
N ASP A 62 25.94 -7.65 18.61
CA ASP A 62 25.63 -6.30 18.14
C ASP A 62 26.22 -6.08 16.74
N ASN A 63 25.43 -5.52 15.87
CA ASN A 63 25.79 -5.26 14.49
C ASN A 63 25.22 -3.91 13.99
N ARG A 64 25.53 -3.57 12.75
CA ARG A 64 25.07 -2.32 12.12
C ARG A 64 23.54 -2.19 12.12
N LYS A 65 22.80 -3.26 11.83
CA LYS A 65 21.34 -3.22 11.76
C LYS A 65 20.74 -2.87 13.11
N LEU A 66 21.24 -3.43 14.18
CA LEU A 66 20.81 -3.09 15.54
C LEU A 66 21.10 -1.61 15.88
N ALA A 67 22.27 -1.11 15.51
CA ALA A 67 22.60 0.29 15.72
C ALA A 67 21.66 1.22 14.95
N GLU A 68 21.34 0.88 13.72
CA GLU A 68 20.41 1.63 12.86
C GLU A 68 18.97 1.61 13.40
N VAL A 69 18.48 0.46 13.87
CA VAL A 69 17.16 0.36 14.49
C VAL A 69 17.06 1.15 15.78
N LYS A 70 18.11 1.12 16.62
CA LYS A 70 18.20 1.96 17.83
C LYS A 70 18.16 3.45 17.47
N ASP A 71 18.90 3.87 16.46
CA ASP A 71 18.91 5.25 15.97
C ASP A 71 17.54 5.67 15.45
N PHE A 72 16.87 4.82 14.69
CA PHE A 72 15.50 5.06 14.23
C PHE A 72 14.54 5.33 15.40
N TYR A 73 14.50 4.46 16.41
CA TYR A 73 13.62 4.67 17.57
C TYR A 73 14.00 5.90 18.40
N ASN A 74 15.27 6.30 18.42
CA ASN A 74 15.67 7.56 19.05
C ASN A 74 15.17 8.78 18.25
N LYS A 75 15.19 8.72 16.94
CA LYS A 75 14.64 9.77 16.08
C LYS A 75 13.13 9.91 16.23
N LEU A 76 12.39 8.79 16.40
CA LEU A 76 10.94 8.85 16.64
C LEU A 76 10.57 9.67 17.88
N LYS A 77 11.40 9.69 18.92
CA LYS A 77 11.16 10.49 20.13
C LYS A 77 11.10 12.00 19.85
N CYS A 78 11.65 12.45 18.72
CA CYS A 78 11.61 13.85 18.31
C CYS A 78 10.39 14.17 17.43
N LEU A 79 9.51 13.19 17.20
CA LEU A 79 8.35 13.29 16.30
C LEU A 79 7.02 13.18 17.06
N ASP A 80 7.01 13.50 18.35
CA ASP A 80 5.79 13.43 19.17
C ASP A 80 4.64 14.29 18.61
N GLU A 81 4.98 15.36 17.89
CA GLU A 81 3.99 16.25 17.25
C GLU A 81 3.21 15.61 16.13
N VAL A 82 3.73 14.53 15.51
CA VAL A 82 3.03 13.81 14.44
C VAL A 82 2.24 12.60 14.96
N CYS A 83 2.34 12.30 16.25
CA CYS A 83 1.58 11.22 16.86
C CYS A 83 0.09 11.52 16.82
N GLY A 84 -0.70 10.63 16.19
CA GLY A 84 -2.15 10.81 16.04
C GLY A 84 -2.55 11.89 15.03
N ALA A 85 -1.62 12.40 14.23
CA ALA A 85 -1.94 13.30 13.14
C ALA A 85 -2.58 12.53 11.97
N ASP A 86 -3.61 13.12 11.37
CA ASP A 86 -4.25 12.58 10.19
C ASP A 86 -3.36 12.77 8.95
N TYR A 87 -3.26 11.72 8.15
CA TYR A 87 -2.62 11.81 6.84
C TYR A 87 -3.52 12.55 5.85
N THR A 88 -3.08 13.72 5.42
CA THR A 88 -3.85 14.54 4.47
C THR A 88 -3.53 14.14 3.04
N ALA A 89 -4.53 13.65 2.32
CA ALA A 89 -4.43 13.25 0.93
C ALA A 89 -5.09 14.24 -0.02
N ALA A 90 -4.47 14.50 -1.16
CA ALA A 90 -4.98 15.40 -2.19
C ALA A 90 -6.08 14.73 -3.05
N PHE A 91 -6.03 13.40 -3.19
CA PHE A 91 -7.00 12.64 -3.96
C PHE A 91 -7.18 11.21 -3.39
N GLY A 92 -8.21 10.52 -3.82
CA GLY A 92 -8.46 9.13 -3.45
C GLY A 92 -8.24 8.17 -4.62
N VAL A 93 -7.70 6.98 -4.35
CA VAL A 93 -7.60 5.88 -5.32
C VAL A 93 -8.55 4.78 -4.89
N LEU A 94 -9.54 4.51 -5.72
CA LEU A 94 -10.54 3.48 -5.46
C LEU A 94 -10.01 2.10 -5.82
N LYS A 95 -10.22 1.16 -4.93
CA LYS A 95 -9.98 -0.27 -5.12
C LYS A 95 -11.19 -1.07 -4.64
N ASP A 96 -11.37 -2.24 -5.17
CA ASP A 96 -12.34 -3.22 -4.68
C ASP A 96 -11.78 -4.63 -4.83
N TYR A 97 -12.28 -5.53 -4.01
CA TYR A 97 -11.79 -6.91 -3.99
C TYR A 97 -12.19 -7.72 -5.23
N ASP A 98 -13.37 -7.45 -5.82
CA ASP A 98 -13.85 -8.20 -6.98
C ASP A 98 -12.90 -8.00 -8.18
N ASN A 99 -12.52 -6.73 -8.44
CA ASN A 99 -11.58 -6.41 -9.50
C ASN A 99 -10.15 -6.88 -9.18
N MET A 100 -9.73 -6.84 -7.90
CA MET A 100 -8.43 -7.36 -7.48
C MET A 100 -8.35 -8.88 -7.69
N TRP A 101 -9.43 -9.62 -7.40
CA TRP A 101 -9.48 -11.07 -7.58
C TRP A 101 -9.64 -11.44 -9.05
N ASP A 102 -10.48 -10.74 -9.81
CA ASP A 102 -10.65 -10.96 -11.25
C ASP A 102 -9.30 -10.81 -11.98
N THR A 103 -8.54 -9.77 -11.65
CA THR A 103 -7.19 -9.54 -12.22
C THR A 103 -6.23 -10.69 -11.98
N ASN A 104 -6.33 -11.39 -10.85
CA ASN A 104 -5.46 -12.51 -10.53
C ASN A 104 -5.77 -13.77 -11.36
N VAL A 105 -7.01 -13.93 -11.82
CA VAL A 105 -7.46 -15.11 -12.59
C VAL A 105 -7.66 -14.85 -14.07
N ASP A 106 -7.87 -13.58 -14.46
CA ASP A 106 -8.04 -13.19 -15.86
C ASP A 106 -6.69 -13.16 -16.59
N VAL A 107 -6.47 -14.16 -17.43
CA VAL A 107 -5.22 -14.31 -18.20
C VAL A 107 -4.98 -13.17 -19.20
N TRP A 108 -6.01 -12.43 -19.59
CA TRP A 108 -5.94 -11.34 -20.55
C TRP A 108 -5.63 -9.98 -19.89
N HIS A 109 -6.14 -9.75 -18.68
CA HIS A 109 -5.89 -8.53 -17.92
C HIS A 109 -4.63 -8.64 -17.05
N ARG A 110 -4.37 -9.84 -16.53
CA ARG A 110 -3.21 -10.14 -15.68
C ARG A 110 -3.03 -9.09 -14.58
N ARG A 111 -1.84 -8.51 -14.48
CA ARG A 111 -1.45 -7.58 -13.41
C ARG A 111 -1.81 -6.12 -13.68
N VAL A 112 -2.76 -5.81 -14.57
CA VAL A 112 -3.03 -4.41 -14.98
C VAL A 112 -3.44 -3.55 -13.77
N GLU A 113 -4.27 -4.06 -12.86
CA GLU A 113 -4.66 -3.33 -11.65
C GLU A 113 -3.44 -3.05 -10.75
N ALA A 114 -2.63 -4.08 -10.48
CA ALA A 114 -1.43 -3.95 -9.66
C ALA A 114 -0.41 -2.98 -10.28
N GLN A 115 -0.20 -3.04 -11.60
CA GLN A 115 0.68 -2.13 -12.32
C GLN A 115 0.18 -0.68 -12.25
N SER A 116 -1.11 -0.45 -12.48
CA SER A 116 -1.68 0.90 -12.38
C SER A 116 -1.57 1.46 -10.96
N SER A 117 -1.75 0.63 -9.94
CA SER A 117 -1.55 1.04 -8.54
C SER A 117 -0.11 1.41 -8.25
N GLU A 118 0.85 0.66 -8.77
CA GLU A 118 2.28 0.93 -8.66
C GLU A 118 2.66 2.23 -9.35
N GLU A 119 2.18 2.46 -10.58
CA GLU A 119 2.45 3.67 -11.34
C GLU A 119 1.81 4.92 -10.70
N ILE A 120 0.60 4.81 -10.17
CA ILE A 120 -0.04 5.90 -9.41
C ILE A 120 0.80 6.23 -8.17
N PHE A 121 1.27 5.22 -7.44
CA PHE A 121 2.13 5.42 -6.29
C PHE A 121 3.44 6.11 -6.68
N ILE A 122 4.15 5.62 -7.70
CA ILE A 122 5.40 6.22 -8.19
C ILE A 122 5.17 7.67 -8.61
N ALA A 123 4.10 7.95 -9.35
CA ALA A 123 3.77 9.31 -9.77
C ALA A 123 3.48 10.21 -8.56
N SER A 124 2.72 9.73 -7.57
CA SER A 124 2.42 10.50 -6.37
C SER A 124 3.69 10.88 -5.59
N GLU A 125 4.65 9.95 -5.48
CA GLU A 125 5.93 10.19 -4.84
C GLU A 125 6.78 11.23 -5.61
N ILE A 126 6.87 11.09 -6.94
CA ILE A 126 7.64 12.01 -7.79
C ILE A 126 7.07 13.44 -7.74
N TYR A 127 5.76 13.57 -7.76
CA TYR A 127 5.09 14.87 -7.76
C TYR A 127 4.71 15.36 -6.36
N HIS A 128 5.08 14.64 -5.31
CA HIS A 128 4.76 14.98 -3.91
C HIS A 128 3.26 15.25 -3.70
N THR A 129 2.42 14.44 -4.33
CA THR A 129 0.97 14.59 -4.26
C THR A 129 0.38 13.37 -3.55
N PRO A 130 0.18 13.44 -2.23
CA PRO A 130 -0.26 12.30 -1.43
C PRO A 130 -1.69 11.89 -1.76
N TYR A 131 -1.97 10.58 -1.66
CA TYR A 131 -3.30 10.03 -1.87
C TYR A 131 -3.65 8.98 -0.81
N ASN A 132 -4.94 8.74 -0.64
CA ASN A 132 -5.45 7.63 0.15
C ASN A 132 -6.05 6.53 -0.74
N THR A 133 -5.83 5.28 -0.35
CA THR A 133 -6.53 4.14 -0.95
C THR A 133 -7.87 3.94 -0.23
N LEU A 134 -8.95 3.91 -1.01
CA LEU A 134 -10.30 3.69 -0.52
C LEU A 134 -10.83 2.38 -1.07
N TYR A 135 -11.27 1.48 -0.18
CA TYR A 135 -11.87 0.23 -0.58
C TYR A 135 -13.37 0.42 -0.80
N LEU A 136 -13.78 0.38 -2.07
CA LEU A 136 -15.16 0.53 -2.48
C LEU A 136 -15.92 -0.79 -2.31
N SER A 137 -17.03 -0.72 -1.59
CA SER A 137 -17.97 -1.83 -1.41
C SER A 137 -19.38 -1.40 -1.76
N GLU A 138 -20.34 -2.34 -1.65
CA GLU A 138 -21.76 -2.04 -1.86
C GLU A 138 -22.36 -1.15 -0.75
N ASP A 139 -21.70 -1.06 0.40
CA ASP A 139 -22.14 -0.32 1.57
C ASP A 139 -21.31 0.95 1.83
N THR A 140 -20.46 1.35 0.87
CA THR A 140 -19.65 2.56 1.02
C THR A 140 -20.53 3.81 1.09
N ASP A 141 -20.35 4.64 2.13
CA ASP A 141 -21.06 5.91 2.27
C ASP A 141 -20.46 6.95 1.30
N ILE A 142 -21.36 7.67 0.61
CA ILE A 142 -20.99 8.78 -0.28
C ILE A 142 -20.11 9.83 0.43
N LYS A 143 -20.31 10.04 1.73
CA LYS A 143 -19.53 10.99 2.53
C LYS A 143 -18.04 10.63 2.59
N GLU A 144 -17.69 9.34 2.52
CA GLU A 144 -16.30 8.90 2.48
C GLU A 144 -15.64 9.31 1.15
N LEU A 145 -16.38 9.22 0.07
CA LEU A 145 -15.88 9.63 -1.25
C LEU A 145 -15.78 11.17 -1.37
N GLN A 146 -16.73 11.88 -0.79
CA GLN A 146 -16.79 13.35 -0.82
C GLN A 146 -15.66 14.04 -0.04
N LYS A 147 -14.90 13.30 0.78
CA LYS A 147 -13.67 13.83 1.41
C LYS A 147 -12.60 14.19 0.38
N TYR A 148 -12.68 13.66 -0.82
CA TYR A 148 -11.68 13.82 -1.88
C TYR A 148 -12.30 14.54 -3.08
N PRO A 149 -11.69 15.63 -3.57
CA PRO A 149 -12.18 16.33 -4.75
C PRO A 149 -11.98 15.52 -6.04
N VAL A 150 -10.99 14.61 -6.05
CA VAL A 150 -10.65 13.77 -7.19
C VAL A 150 -10.56 12.32 -6.72
N LEU A 151 -11.20 11.43 -7.47
CA LEU A 151 -11.08 9.98 -7.31
C LEU A 151 -10.54 9.35 -8.59
N ILE A 152 -9.61 8.40 -8.43
CA ILE A 152 -9.09 7.59 -9.52
C ILE A 152 -9.55 6.15 -9.32
N TYR A 153 -10.22 5.59 -10.32
CA TYR A 153 -10.61 4.18 -10.34
C TYR A 153 -10.03 3.52 -11.60
N ALA A 154 -8.83 3.01 -11.49
CA ALA A 154 -8.01 2.68 -12.64
C ALA A 154 -8.61 1.58 -13.53
N HIS A 155 -9.10 0.49 -12.95
CA HIS A 155 -9.58 -0.67 -13.69
C HIS A 155 -10.83 -1.31 -13.06
N PRO A 156 -11.98 -0.64 -13.02
CA PRO A 156 -13.24 -1.20 -12.54
C PRO A 156 -13.91 -2.06 -13.64
N VAL A 157 -13.27 -3.15 -14.00
CA VAL A 157 -13.75 -4.09 -15.05
C VAL A 157 -15.11 -4.67 -14.66
N ILE A 158 -15.24 -5.07 -13.38
CA ILE A 158 -16.51 -5.43 -12.77
C ILE A 158 -17.10 -4.18 -12.12
N MET A 159 -18.29 -3.79 -12.57
CA MET A 159 -19.01 -2.63 -12.03
C MET A 159 -20.44 -3.04 -11.68
N THR A 160 -20.76 -3.03 -10.38
CA THR A 160 -22.12 -3.31 -9.93
C THR A 160 -23.03 -2.09 -10.12
N GLY A 161 -24.34 -2.33 -10.19
CA GLY A 161 -25.32 -1.25 -10.31
C GLY A 161 -25.25 -0.27 -9.14
N LYS A 162 -25.02 -0.77 -7.93
CA LYS A 162 -24.88 0.08 -6.72
C LYS A 162 -23.64 0.94 -6.76
N ARG A 163 -22.47 0.37 -7.09
CA ARG A 163 -21.21 1.12 -7.23
C ARG A 163 -21.32 2.19 -8.31
N ALA A 164 -21.92 1.83 -9.46
CA ALA A 164 -22.15 2.79 -10.53
C ALA A 164 -23.07 3.95 -10.11
N ALA A 165 -24.14 3.68 -9.34
CA ALA A 165 -25.03 4.69 -8.81
C ALA A 165 -24.30 5.63 -7.83
N LEU A 166 -23.54 5.07 -6.90
CA LEU A 166 -22.74 5.83 -5.92
C LEU A 166 -21.73 6.74 -6.62
N LEU A 167 -21.01 6.24 -7.62
CA LEU A 167 -20.03 7.04 -8.38
C LEU A 167 -20.68 8.13 -9.22
N LYS A 168 -21.86 7.88 -9.79
CA LYS A 168 -22.66 8.91 -10.47
C LYS A 168 -23.10 10.01 -9.50
N GLU A 169 -23.55 9.65 -8.31
CA GLU A 169 -23.93 10.60 -7.26
C GLU A 169 -22.72 11.44 -6.84
N TYR A 170 -21.55 10.83 -6.64
CA TYR A 170 -20.31 11.55 -6.34
C TYR A 170 -19.99 12.61 -7.40
N VAL A 171 -20.07 12.27 -8.69
CA VAL A 171 -19.82 13.21 -9.79
C VAL A 171 -20.90 14.28 -9.86
N ALA A 172 -22.18 13.93 -9.65
CA ALA A 172 -23.28 14.88 -9.63
C ALA A 172 -23.15 15.93 -8.52
N ASN A 173 -22.51 15.55 -7.41
CA ASN A 173 -22.20 16.43 -6.29
C ASN A 173 -20.91 17.25 -6.48
N GLY A 174 -20.32 17.24 -7.69
CA GLY A 174 -19.16 18.06 -8.04
C GLY A 174 -17.80 17.39 -7.91
N GLY A 175 -17.76 16.08 -7.57
CA GLY A 175 -16.53 15.31 -7.54
C GLY A 175 -16.01 15.01 -8.95
N ILE A 176 -14.68 14.87 -9.08
CA ILE A 176 -14.02 14.48 -10.34
C ILE A 176 -13.66 13.00 -10.24
N LEU A 177 -14.20 12.20 -11.15
CA LEU A 177 -13.88 10.77 -11.25
C LEU A 177 -13.05 10.49 -12.51
N ILE A 178 -11.83 10.00 -12.31
CA ILE A 178 -10.97 9.49 -13.38
C ILE A 178 -11.15 7.97 -13.41
N ILE A 179 -11.66 7.46 -14.52
CA ILE A 179 -11.96 6.04 -14.69
C ILE A 179 -11.14 5.48 -15.86
N GLY A 180 -10.57 4.30 -15.65
CA GLY A 180 -9.68 3.69 -16.62
C GLY A 180 -10.43 2.89 -17.70
N CYS A 181 -9.68 2.24 -18.55
CA CYS A 181 -10.22 1.44 -19.65
C CYS A 181 -10.97 0.20 -19.14
N ARG A 182 -11.90 -0.30 -19.98
CA ARG A 182 -12.74 -1.50 -19.73
C ARG A 182 -13.62 -1.41 -18.47
N SER A 183 -13.96 -0.21 -18.05
CA SER A 183 -14.88 -0.01 -16.93
C SER A 183 -16.26 -0.57 -17.23
N GLY A 184 -16.77 -1.41 -16.33
CA GLY A 184 -18.07 -2.06 -16.50
C GLY A 184 -18.12 -3.11 -17.62
N TYR A 185 -16.99 -3.66 -18.02
CA TYR A 185 -16.89 -4.67 -19.06
C TYR A 185 -17.43 -6.05 -18.65
N LYS A 186 -17.40 -6.35 -17.35
CA LYS A 186 -17.90 -7.60 -16.76
C LYS A 186 -18.98 -7.35 -15.73
N GLN A 187 -19.90 -8.31 -15.65
CA GLN A 187 -20.85 -8.44 -14.56
C GLN A 187 -20.18 -9.05 -13.32
N GLU A 188 -20.85 -9.04 -12.17
CA GLU A 188 -20.37 -9.60 -10.90
C GLU A 188 -19.96 -11.07 -10.98
N ASN A 189 -20.57 -11.84 -11.88
CA ASN A 189 -20.22 -13.25 -12.12
C ASN A 189 -19.07 -13.45 -13.10
N GLY A 190 -18.39 -12.38 -13.53
CA GLY A 190 -17.28 -12.40 -14.47
C GLY A 190 -17.69 -12.54 -15.96
N LYS A 191 -18.99 -12.56 -16.28
CA LYS A 191 -19.47 -12.62 -17.64
C LYS A 191 -19.36 -11.24 -18.31
N CYS A 192 -18.84 -11.20 -19.51
CA CYS A 192 -18.80 -9.95 -20.30
C CYS A 192 -20.21 -9.46 -20.64
N VAL A 193 -20.38 -8.14 -20.69
CA VAL A 193 -21.65 -7.46 -21.04
C VAL A 193 -21.73 -7.23 -22.53
#